data_8793b68320d164f4853ed4a89b2b9c03
#
_entry.id   8793b68320d164f4853ed4a89b2b9c03
#
_cell.length_a   1.000
_cell.length_b   1.000
_cell.length_c   1.000
_cell.angle_alpha   90.00
_cell.angle_beta   90.00
_cell.angle_gamma   90.00
#
_symmetry.space_group_name_H-M   'P 1'
#
loop_
_entity.id
_entity.type
_entity.pdbx_description
1 polymer ?
#
loop_
_entity_poly.entity_id
_entity_poly.type
_entity_poly.pdbx_seq_one_letter_code
_entity_poly.pdbx_strand_id
1 'polypeptide(L)'
;MRLGALEAGGTKMVCAIGNENGEIFERISIPTETPEITLPKLIEYFKDKEIEALGIGCFGPIDVNRNSETYGYITTTPKLAWANCDIVGAFKKALNIPVGFDTDVNGSALGEATWGITKGLENSVYITIGTGVGMGIMSNGKLLHGMLHPEAGHILMRKHPEDHYEGKCPYHKTCLEGLAAGPAIEARWGKKGIE
;
A
#
# COMPACT_ATOMS: atom_id res chain seq x y z
N MET A 1 2.41 -15.92 -18.20
CA MET A 1 1.21 -15.86 -17.34
C MET A 1 0.50 -14.54 -17.54
N ARG A 2 -0.83 -14.53 -17.46
CA ARG A 2 -1.61 -13.28 -17.43
C ARG A 2 -1.98 -12.96 -15.99
N LEU A 3 -1.48 -11.85 -15.48
CA LEU A 3 -1.55 -11.50 -14.06
C LEU A 3 -2.38 -10.23 -13.86
N GLY A 4 -3.18 -10.23 -12.79
CA GLY A 4 -3.85 -9.05 -12.31
C GLY A 4 -3.05 -8.39 -11.19
N ALA A 5 -3.07 -7.07 -11.14
CA ALA A 5 -2.52 -6.28 -10.04
C ALA A 5 -3.54 -5.24 -9.56
N LEU A 6 -3.68 -5.12 -8.26
CA LEU A 6 -4.51 -4.11 -7.61
C LEU A 6 -3.65 -3.34 -6.61
N GLU A 7 -3.48 -2.04 -6.84
CA GLU A 7 -3.04 -1.08 -5.84
C GLU A 7 -4.29 -0.49 -5.18
N ALA A 8 -4.63 -1.00 -4.01
CA ALA A 8 -5.76 -0.51 -3.23
C ALA A 8 -5.32 0.71 -2.42
N GLY A 9 -5.46 1.88 -3.01
CA GLY A 9 -5.12 3.17 -2.38
C GLY A 9 -6.28 3.80 -1.64
N GLY A 10 -5.96 4.67 -0.70
CA GLY A 10 -6.98 5.33 0.12
C GLY A 10 -7.86 6.35 -0.62
N THR A 11 -7.46 6.86 -1.78
CA THR A 11 -8.23 7.84 -2.57
C THR A 11 -8.71 7.26 -3.89
N LYS A 12 -7.90 6.42 -4.49
CA LYS A 12 -8.18 5.69 -5.72
C LYS A 12 -7.59 4.30 -5.63
N MET A 13 -8.19 3.36 -6.34
CA MET A 13 -7.66 2.02 -6.55
C MET A 13 -7.23 1.88 -8.01
N VAL A 14 -6.04 1.35 -8.23
CA VAL A 14 -5.49 1.15 -9.58
C VAL A 14 -5.45 -0.33 -9.87
N CYS A 15 -6.14 -0.72 -10.95
CA CYS A 15 -6.11 -2.07 -11.47
C CYS A 15 -5.23 -2.12 -12.71
N ALA A 16 -4.47 -3.18 -12.86
CA ALA A 16 -3.67 -3.44 -14.05
C ALA A 16 -3.72 -4.92 -14.43
N ILE A 17 -3.56 -5.17 -15.72
CA ILE A 17 -3.31 -6.48 -16.29
C ILE A 17 -1.92 -6.47 -16.90
N GLY A 18 -1.15 -7.49 -16.63
CA GLY A 18 0.23 -7.60 -17.13
C GLY A 18 0.72 -9.04 -17.15
N ASN A 19 2.03 -9.21 -17.19
CA ASN A 19 2.69 -10.51 -17.15
C ASN A 19 3.85 -10.57 -16.14
N GLU A 20 4.45 -11.74 -16.02
CA GLU A 20 5.59 -12.01 -15.13
C GLU A 20 6.86 -11.25 -15.50
N ASN A 21 6.94 -10.66 -16.67
CA ASN A 21 8.07 -9.83 -17.10
C ASN A 21 7.92 -8.36 -16.71
N GLY A 22 6.79 -7.98 -16.08
CA GLY A 22 6.48 -6.61 -15.68
C GLY A 22 5.88 -5.75 -16.80
N GLU A 23 5.50 -6.35 -17.93
CA GLU A 23 4.79 -5.67 -19.00
C GLU A 23 3.34 -5.42 -18.61
N ILE A 24 2.88 -4.19 -18.71
CA ILE A 24 1.50 -3.79 -18.41
C ILE A 24 0.74 -3.64 -19.73
N PHE A 25 -0.32 -4.42 -19.89
CA PHE A 25 -1.18 -4.42 -21.06
C PHE A 25 -2.34 -3.45 -20.95
N GLU A 26 -2.90 -3.33 -19.73
CA GLU A 26 -4.07 -2.51 -19.45
C GLU A 26 -3.99 -1.96 -18.03
N ARG A 27 -4.45 -0.72 -17.84
CA ARG A 27 -4.50 -0.08 -16.53
C ARG A 27 -5.72 0.83 -16.43
N ILE A 28 -6.45 0.74 -15.33
CA ILE A 28 -7.54 1.66 -15.00
C ILE A 28 -7.39 2.21 -13.57
N SER A 29 -8.11 3.29 -13.28
CA SER A 29 -8.20 3.85 -11.93
C SER A 29 -9.66 4.03 -11.56
N ILE A 30 -10.02 3.55 -10.37
CA ILE A 30 -11.38 3.61 -9.81
C ILE A 30 -11.31 4.41 -8.51
N PRO A 31 -12.19 5.40 -8.27
CA PRO A 31 -12.26 6.10 -6.99
C PRO A 31 -12.52 5.15 -5.83
N THR A 32 -11.85 5.38 -4.69
CA THR A 32 -12.10 4.63 -3.47
C THR A 32 -13.31 5.21 -2.75
N GLU A 33 -14.43 4.53 -2.85
CA GLU A 33 -15.67 4.80 -2.12
C GLU A 33 -15.81 3.80 -0.96
N THR A 34 -17.02 3.37 -0.60
CA THR A 34 -17.20 2.29 0.38
C THR A 34 -16.93 0.90 -0.24
N PRO A 35 -16.65 -0.13 0.56
CA PRO A 35 -16.45 -1.49 0.04
C PRO A 35 -17.59 -1.97 -0.84
N GLU A 36 -18.85 -1.69 -0.45
CA GLU A 36 -20.05 -2.13 -1.15
C GLU A 36 -20.16 -1.53 -2.57
N ILE A 37 -19.57 -0.35 -2.77
CA ILE A 37 -19.55 0.33 -4.07
C ILE A 37 -18.30 -0.03 -4.86
N THR A 38 -17.15 -0.10 -4.20
CA THR A 38 -15.85 -0.20 -4.87
C THR A 38 -15.51 -1.65 -5.24
N LEU A 39 -15.70 -2.62 -4.32
CA LEU A 39 -15.35 -4.01 -4.58
C LEU A 39 -16.07 -4.61 -5.80
N PRO A 40 -17.39 -4.39 -6.00
CA PRO A 40 -18.05 -4.89 -7.21
C PRO A 40 -17.44 -4.36 -8.51
N LYS A 41 -17.06 -3.06 -8.55
CA LYS A 41 -16.41 -2.45 -9.73
C LYS A 41 -15.05 -3.06 -10.03
N LEU A 42 -14.25 -3.31 -8.97
CA LEU A 42 -12.94 -3.94 -9.08
C LEU A 42 -13.04 -5.39 -9.54
N ILE A 43 -13.96 -6.16 -8.96
CA ILE A 43 -14.18 -7.55 -9.30
C ILE A 43 -14.65 -7.69 -10.76
N GLU A 44 -15.60 -6.85 -11.17
CA GLU A 44 -16.10 -6.84 -12.55
C GLU A 44 -14.98 -6.53 -13.55
N TYR A 45 -14.06 -5.61 -13.21
CA TYR A 45 -12.90 -5.33 -14.07
C TYR A 45 -12.02 -6.56 -14.30
N PHE A 46 -11.77 -7.38 -13.26
CA PHE A 46 -10.89 -8.54 -13.38
C PHE A 46 -11.59 -9.79 -13.94
N LYS A 47 -12.91 -9.88 -13.80
CA LYS A 47 -13.69 -11.10 -14.08
C LYS A 47 -13.51 -11.67 -15.49
N ASP A 48 -13.47 -10.79 -16.49
CA ASP A 48 -13.40 -11.19 -17.91
C ASP A 48 -11.97 -11.02 -18.49
N LYS A 49 -10.95 -10.92 -17.63
CA LYS A 49 -9.57 -10.68 -18.07
C LYS A 49 -8.72 -11.93 -18.19
N GLU A 50 -9.27 -13.11 -17.88
CA GLU A 50 -8.56 -14.40 -17.95
C GLU A 50 -7.23 -14.38 -17.19
N ILE A 51 -7.19 -13.71 -16.03
CA ILE A 51 -6.01 -13.67 -15.18
C ILE A 51 -5.83 -14.97 -14.40
N GLU A 52 -4.60 -15.44 -14.28
CA GLU A 52 -4.24 -16.68 -13.60
C GLU A 52 -3.97 -16.45 -12.09
N ALA A 53 -3.62 -15.23 -11.69
CA ALA A 53 -3.44 -14.82 -10.31
C ALA A 53 -3.64 -13.30 -10.16
N LEU A 54 -3.96 -12.86 -8.93
CA LEU A 54 -4.12 -11.45 -8.58
C LEU A 54 -3.14 -11.08 -7.43
N GLY A 55 -2.34 -10.03 -7.62
CA GLY A 55 -1.57 -9.41 -6.56
C GLY A 55 -2.29 -8.17 -6.05
N ILE A 56 -2.42 -8.02 -4.73
CA ILE A 56 -3.04 -6.86 -4.07
C ILE A 56 -2.03 -6.19 -3.16
N GLY A 57 -1.65 -4.94 -3.47
CA GLY A 57 -0.96 -4.03 -2.56
C GLY A 57 -1.98 -3.07 -1.96
N CYS A 58 -2.16 -3.10 -0.65
CA CYS A 58 -3.28 -2.42 0.01
C CYS A 58 -2.80 -1.40 1.05
N PHE A 59 -3.53 -0.28 1.14
CA PHE A 59 -3.37 0.64 2.27
C PHE A 59 -3.68 -0.08 3.59
N GLY A 60 -2.99 0.35 4.64
CA GLY A 60 -3.08 -0.30 5.95
C GLY A 60 -3.93 0.45 7.00
N PRO A 61 -3.90 -0.09 8.22
CA PRO A 61 -3.30 -1.39 8.60
C PRO A 61 -4.04 -2.60 8.06
N ILE A 62 -3.28 -3.64 7.71
CA ILE A 62 -3.81 -4.89 7.14
C ILE A 62 -3.27 -6.11 7.90
N ASP A 63 -3.99 -7.23 7.84
CA ASP A 63 -3.50 -8.49 8.37
C ASP A 63 -2.85 -9.34 7.27
N VAL A 64 -1.52 -9.40 7.32
CA VAL A 64 -0.67 -10.20 6.41
C VAL A 64 -0.23 -11.54 7.02
N ASN A 65 -0.62 -11.83 8.26
CA ASN A 65 -0.28 -13.09 8.90
C ASN A 65 -1.13 -14.24 8.35
N ARG A 66 -0.51 -15.11 7.57
CA ARG A 66 -1.19 -16.24 6.91
C ARG A 66 -1.81 -17.26 7.87
N ASN A 67 -1.43 -17.24 9.15
CA ASN A 67 -1.97 -18.11 10.19
C ASN A 67 -3.10 -17.44 10.98
N SER A 68 -3.44 -16.20 10.68
CA SER A 68 -4.53 -15.46 11.31
C SER A 68 -5.88 -15.78 10.64
N GLU A 69 -6.95 -15.82 11.43
CA GLU A 69 -8.31 -15.94 10.91
C GLU A 69 -8.74 -14.74 10.07
N THR A 70 -8.08 -13.59 10.28
CA THR A 70 -8.33 -12.34 9.56
C THR A 70 -7.28 -12.05 8.49
N TYR A 71 -6.50 -13.06 8.08
CA TYR A 71 -5.58 -12.89 6.94
C TYR A 71 -6.31 -12.35 5.71
N GLY A 72 -5.81 -11.23 5.16
CA GLY A 72 -6.41 -10.60 4.00
C GLY A 72 -7.43 -9.51 4.31
N TYR A 73 -7.59 -9.17 5.58
CA TYR A 73 -8.46 -8.08 6.02
C TYR A 73 -7.70 -6.74 6.05
N ILE A 74 -8.42 -5.68 5.70
CA ILE A 74 -8.09 -4.32 6.14
C ILE A 74 -8.60 -4.23 7.58
N THR A 75 -7.72 -3.93 8.55
CA THR A 75 -8.06 -3.97 9.98
C THR A 75 -8.54 -2.62 10.51
N THR A 76 -7.86 -2.04 11.49
CA THR A 76 -8.18 -0.73 12.08
C THR A 76 -7.61 0.39 11.19
N THR A 77 -8.37 0.83 10.21
CA THR A 77 -7.94 1.89 9.28
C THR A 77 -8.63 3.22 9.59
N PRO A 78 -7.98 4.38 9.33
CA PRO A 78 -8.64 5.69 9.35
C PRO A 78 -9.82 5.80 8.38
N LYS A 79 -9.90 4.95 7.37
CA LYS A 79 -11.03 4.84 6.45
C LYS A 79 -12.09 3.91 7.02
N LEU A 80 -12.88 4.41 7.96
CA LEU A 80 -13.80 3.64 8.79
C LEU A 80 -14.72 2.69 8.01
N ALA A 81 -15.16 3.06 6.80
CA ALA A 81 -15.97 2.18 5.95
C ALA A 81 -15.24 0.90 5.52
N TRP A 82 -13.89 0.92 5.49
CA TRP A 82 -13.05 -0.22 5.12
C TRP A 82 -12.55 -1.01 6.34
N ALA A 83 -12.86 -0.58 7.56
CA ALA A 83 -12.43 -1.29 8.75
C ALA A 83 -13.04 -2.69 8.81
N ASN A 84 -12.21 -3.70 9.11
CA ASN A 84 -12.57 -5.12 9.15
C ASN A 84 -13.13 -5.68 7.82
N CYS A 85 -12.71 -5.12 6.69
CA CYS A 85 -13.11 -5.58 5.37
C CYS A 85 -12.23 -6.73 4.90
N ASP A 86 -12.82 -7.89 4.61
CA ASP A 86 -12.16 -9.05 3.98
C ASP A 86 -11.99 -8.82 2.48
N ILE A 87 -10.98 -8.06 2.09
CA ILE A 87 -10.71 -7.76 0.69
C ILE A 87 -10.21 -9.00 -0.06
N VAL A 88 -9.36 -9.82 0.54
CA VAL A 88 -8.82 -11.02 -0.10
C VAL A 88 -9.89 -12.08 -0.31
N GLY A 89 -10.74 -12.33 0.69
CA GLY A 89 -11.84 -13.27 0.59
C GLY A 89 -12.86 -12.85 -0.47
N ALA A 90 -13.16 -11.57 -0.61
CA ALA A 90 -14.04 -11.06 -1.65
C ALA A 90 -13.52 -11.41 -3.06
N PHE A 91 -12.23 -11.16 -3.34
CA PHE A 91 -11.63 -11.51 -4.64
C PHE A 91 -11.50 -13.03 -4.85
N LYS A 92 -11.05 -13.79 -3.85
CA LYS A 92 -10.96 -15.25 -3.95
C LYS A 92 -12.31 -15.87 -4.27
N LYS A 93 -13.38 -15.45 -3.60
CA LYS A 93 -14.74 -15.94 -3.83
C LYS A 93 -15.26 -15.61 -5.23
N ALA A 94 -14.94 -14.41 -5.71
CA ALA A 94 -15.49 -13.93 -6.99
C ALA A 94 -14.74 -14.46 -8.21
N LEU A 95 -13.39 -14.58 -8.13
CA LEU A 95 -12.53 -14.92 -9.27
C LEU A 95 -12.06 -16.38 -9.26
N ASN A 96 -12.08 -17.04 -8.10
CA ASN A 96 -11.60 -18.41 -7.91
C ASN A 96 -10.16 -18.64 -8.40
N ILE A 97 -9.27 -17.68 -8.14
CA ILE A 97 -7.85 -17.70 -8.50
C ILE A 97 -6.97 -17.44 -7.26
N PRO A 98 -5.67 -17.77 -7.31
CA PRO A 98 -4.72 -17.39 -6.28
C PRO A 98 -4.65 -15.87 -6.11
N VAL A 99 -4.65 -15.40 -4.84
CA VAL A 99 -4.51 -13.99 -4.48
C VAL A 99 -3.30 -13.81 -3.57
N GLY A 100 -2.32 -13.02 -3.99
CA GLY A 100 -1.23 -12.50 -3.17
C GLY A 100 -1.65 -11.18 -2.51
N PHE A 101 -1.20 -10.94 -1.27
CA PHE A 101 -1.62 -9.79 -0.49
C PHE A 101 -0.49 -9.25 0.38
N ASP A 102 -0.27 -7.94 0.30
CA ASP A 102 0.67 -7.20 1.14
C ASP A 102 0.28 -5.73 1.19
N THR A 103 1.06 -4.88 1.88
CA THR A 103 0.89 -3.43 1.83
C THR A 103 1.23 -2.88 0.44
N ASP A 104 0.69 -1.72 0.10
CA ASP A 104 0.99 -0.98 -1.12
C ASP A 104 2.49 -0.66 -1.24
N VAL A 105 3.13 -0.26 -0.14
CA VAL A 105 4.58 0.02 -0.10
C VAL A 105 5.43 -1.24 -0.22
N ASN A 106 5.01 -2.38 0.33
CA ASN A 106 5.68 -3.66 0.15
C ASN A 106 5.52 -4.16 -1.30
N GLY A 107 4.34 -3.98 -1.89
CA GLY A 107 4.11 -4.24 -3.30
C GLY A 107 5.06 -3.43 -4.20
N SER A 108 5.23 -2.13 -3.89
CA SER A 108 6.16 -1.25 -4.60
C SER A 108 7.62 -1.68 -4.40
N ALA A 109 8.04 -1.99 -3.15
CA ALA A 109 9.39 -2.48 -2.86
C ALA A 109 9.71 -3.78 -3.61
N LEU A 110 8.74 -4.71 -3.67
CA LEU A 110 8.87 -5.95 -4.42
C LEU A 110 8.98 -5.71 -5.94
N GLY A 111 8.21 -4.77 -6.45
CA GLY A 111 8.27 -4.35 -7.85
C GLY A 111 9.66 -3.81 -8.23
N GLU A 112 10.20 -2.91 -7.41
CA GLU A 112 11.56 -2.37 -7.59
C GLU A 112 12.65 -3.45 -7.46
N ALA A 113 12.48 -4.42 -6.56
CA ALA A 113 13.43 -5.53 -6.42
C ALA A 113 13.35 -6.53 -7.58
N THR A 114 12.19 -6.65 -8.23
CA THR A 114 11.97 -7.62 -9.32
C THR A 114 12.35 -7.04 -10.68
N TRP A 115 11.91 -5.83 -10.98
CA TRP A 115 12.05 -5.20 -12.31
C TRP A 115 12.72 -3.83 -12.29
N GLY A 116 12.83 -3.19 -11.12
CA GLY A 116 13.26 -1.81 -10.98
C GLY A 116 14.72 -1.63 -10.56
N ILE A 117 15.01 -0.48 -9.93
CA ILE A 117 16.36 -0.02 -9.62
C ILE A 117 17.06 -0.85 -8.53
N THR A 118 16.30 -1.56 -7.69
CA THR A 118 16.86 -2.38 -6.62
C THR A 118 17.01 -3.86 -7.01
N LYS A 119 16.83 -4.20 -8.29
CA LYS A 119 17.01 -5.56 -8.80
C LYS A 119 18.41 -6.08 -8.52
N GLY A 120 18.48 -7.25 -7.89
CA GLY A 120 19.74 -7.89 -7.50
C GLY A 120 20.31 -7.41 -6.17
N LEU A 121 19.66 -6.47 -5.47
CA LEU A 121 20.03 -6.06 -4.12
C LEU A 121 19.27 -6.93 -3.08
N GLU A 122 20.00 -7.43 -2.09
CA GLU A 122 19.37 -8.20 -0.99
C GLU A 122 18.63 -7.30 0.01
N ASN A 123 19.08 -6.05 0.14
CA ASN A 123 18.53 -5.09 1.09
C ASN A 123 18.21 -3.77 0.39
N SER A 124 16.99 -3.30 0.54
CA SER A 124 16.52 -2.03 -0.02
C SER A 124 15.33 -1.50 0.76
N VAL A 125 15.10 -0.21 0.67
CA VAL A 125 13.93 0.44 1.25
C VAL A 125 13.26 1.28 0.16
N TYR A 126 11.97 1.03 -0.06
CA TYR A 126 11.10 1.90 -0.82
C TYR A 126 10.38 2.85 0.13
N ILE A 127 10.47 4.15 -0.11
CA ILE A 127 9.82 5.16 0.73
C ILE A 127 8.85 5.95 -0.13
N THR A 128 7.60 6.01 0.27
CA THR A 128 6.61 6.92 -0.31
C THR A 128 6.35 8.08 0.63
N ILE A 129 6.35 9.31 0.09
CA ILE A 129 6.03 10.55 0.82
C ILE A 129 4.90 11.24 0.06
N GLY A 130 3.69 11.13 0.59
CA GLY A 130 2.48 11.67 0.00
C GLY A 130 1.58 12.27 1.07
N THR A 131 0.32 11.84 1.16
CA THR A 131 -0.59 12.19 2.27
C THR A 131 -0.06 11.71 3.60
N GLY A 132 0.59 10.54 3.62
CA GLY A 132 1.35 10.00 4.73
C GLY A 132 2.78 9.67 4.31
N VAL A 133 3.50 8.93 5.16
CA VAL A 133 4.80 8.32 4.86
C VAL A 133 4.71 6.82 5.08
N GLY A 134 5.00 6.05 4.04
CA GLY A 134 5.06 4.60 4.12
C GLY A 134 6.42 4.06 3.69
N MET A 135 6.78 2.87 4.17
CA MET A 135 8.03 2.20 3.79
C MET A 135 7.80 0.71 3.53
N GLY A 136 8.23 0.25 2.35
CA GLY A 136 8.40 -1.15 2.03
C GLY A 136 9.87 -1.53 2.18
N ILE A 137 10.17 -2.59 2.93
CA ILE A 137 11.54 -2.94 3.29
C ILE A 137 11.85 -4.34 2.77
N MET A 138 12.90 -4.46 1.98
CA MET A 138 13.53 -5.74 1.61
C MET A 138 14.72 -6.00 2.53
N SER A 139 14.81 -7.20 3.09
CA SER A 139 15.93 -7.65 3.89
C SER A 139 16.26 -9.10 3.54
N ASN A 140 17.53 -9.36 3.21
CA ASN A 140 17.99 -10.68 2.75
C ASN A 140 17.13 -11.25 1.59
N GLY A 141 16.78 -10.40 0.62
CA GLY A 141 15.98 -10.77 -0.54
C GLY A 141 14.50 -11.05 -0.26
N LYS A 142 13.99 -10.69 0.91
CA LYS A 142 12.59 -10.90 1.31
C LYS A 142 11.98 -9.63 1.85
N LEU A 143 10.67 -9.48 1.66
CA LEU A 143 9.90 -8.43 2.31
C LEU A 143 9.94 -8.60 3.83
N LEU A 144 10.19 -7.51 4.54
CA LEU A 144 10.22 -7.50 6.00
C LEU A 144 8.80 -7.41 6.54
N HIS A 145 8.44 -8.41 7.32
CA HIS A 145 7.24 -8.43 8.15
C HIS A 145 7.64 -8.65 9.61
N GLY A 146 6.77 -8.29 10.54
CA GLY A 146 6.91 -8.58 11.96
C GLY A 146 5.68 -9.31 12.45
N MET A 147 5.18 -8.91 13.61
CA MET A 147 3.84 -9.33 14.07
C MET A 147 2.76 -8.86 13.07
N LEU A 148 2.95 -7.66 12.54
CA LEU A 148 2.22 -7.08 11.42
C LEU A 148 3.24 -6.64 10.36
N HIS A 149 2.93 -5.64 9.56
CA HIS A 149 3.87 -4.96 8.66
C HIS A 149 4.53 -3.76 9.38
N PRO A 150 5.77 -3.36 9.01
CA PRO A 150 6.40 -2.18 9.58
C PRO A 150 5.61 -0.91 9.24
N GLU A 151 5.28 -0.13 10.25
CA GLU A 151 4.74 1.23 10.12
C GLU A 151 5.88 2.24 10.24
N ALA A 152 6.92 2.08 9.40
CA ALA A 152 8.17 2.81 9.53
C ALA A 152 8.07 4.31 9.22
N GLY A 153 6.98 4.77 8.62
CA GLY A 153 6.65 6.21 8.55
C GLY A 153 6.46 6.86 9.92
N HIS A 154 6.22 6.06 10.96
CA HIS A 154 6.03 6.54 12.32
C HIS A 154 7.27 6.45 13.21
N ILE A 155 8.46 6.23 12.66
CA ILE A 155 9.71 6.31 13.44
C ILE A 155 9.89 7.70 14.05
N LEU A 156 10.34 7.73 15.30
CA LEU A 156 10.59 9.00 15.99
C LEU A 156 11.81 9.69 15.41
N MET A 157 11.65 10.96 15.08
CA MET A 157 12.71 11.79 14.51
C MET A 157 13.24 12.78 15.55
N ARG A 158 14.57 12.91 15.60
CA ARG A 158 15.19 13.99 16.37
C ARG A 158 15.08 15.30 15.59
N LYS A 159 14.31 16.26 16.10
CA LYS A 159 14.22 17.60 15.53
C LYS A 159 15.49 18.39 15.75
N HIS A 160 15.78 19.33 14.83
CA HIS A 160 16.78 20.36 15.08
C HIS A 160 16.35 21.21 16.28
N PRO A 161 17.27 21.67 17.16
CA PRO A 161 16.91 22.49 18.32
C PRO A 161 16.09 23.75 18.00
N GLU A 162 16.31 24.35 16.85
CA GLU A 162 15.57 25.52 16.36
C GLU A 162 14.27 25.18 15.61
N ASP A 163 13.96 23.90 15.42
CA ASP A 163 12.71 23.49 14.80
C ASP A 163 11.58 23.41 15.83
N HIS A 164 10.72 24.41 15.84
CA HIS A 164 9.58 24.52 16.74
C HIS A 164 8.29 23.92 16.18
N TYR A 165 8.34 23.32 14.97
CA TYR A 165 7.15 22.69 14.38
C TYR A 165 6.69 21.49 15.20
N GLU A 166 5.40 21.48 15.59
CA GLU A 166 4.86 20.46 16.49
C GLU A 166 4.56 19.11 15.82
N GLY A 167 4.61 19.06 14.48
CA GLY A 167 4.28 17.88 13.71
C GLY A 167 2.77 17.70 13.44
N LYS A 168 2.44 16.99 12.37
CA LYS A 168 1.07 16.83 11.87
C LYS A 168 0.48 15.44 12.15
N CYS A 169 1.29 14.45 12.57
CA CYS A 169 0.78 13.12 12.88
C CYS A 169 -0.16 13.16 14.10
N PRO A 170 -1.39 12.64 14.01
CA PRO A 170 -2.35 12.70 15.12
C PRO A 170 -1.92 11.83 16.32
N TYR A 171 -1.07 10.80 16.09
CA TYR A 171 -0.64 9.85 17.12
C TYR A 171 0.69 10.24 17.78
N HIS A 172 1.71 10.53 16.95
CA HIS A 172 3.10 10.69 17.41
C HIS A 172 3.64 12.12 17.20
N LYS A 173 2.84 13.03 16.66
CA LYS A 173 3.21 14.41 16.31
C LYS A 173 4.49 14.50 15.47
N THR A 174 5.66 14.28 16.06
CA THR A 174 7.00 14.50 15.49
C THR A 174 7.67 13.23 14.93
N CYS A 175 6.91 12.17 14.60
CA CYS A 175 7.45 11.08 13.81
C CYS A 175 7.78 11.54 12.38
N LEU A 176 8.43 10.69 11.58
CA LEU A 176 8.82 11.04 10.21
C LEU A 176 7.63 11.52 9.37
N GLU A 177 6.49 10.82 9.41
CA GLU A 177 5.26 11.25 8.74
C GLU A 177 4.81 12.62 9.22
N GLY A 178 4.78 12.83 10.54
CA GLY A 178 4.34 14.09 11.14
C GLY A 178 5.22 15.29 10.76
N LEU A 179 6.47 15.06 10.37
CA LEU A 179 7.42 16.12 10.00
C LEU A 179 7.58 16.27 8.48
N ALA A 180 7.38 15.23 7.68
CA ALA A 180 7.77 15.18 6.28
C ALA A 180 6.63 14.86 5.28
N ALA A 181 5.46 14.41 5.73
CA ALA A 181 4.33 14.15 4.82
C ALA A 181 3.81 15.45 4.17
N GLY A 182 3.10 15.33 3.05
CA GLY A 182 2.56 16.46 2.30
C GLY A 182 1.81 17.50 3.17
N PRO A 183 0.88 17.08 4.07
CA PRO A 183 0.22 18.00 5.00
C PRO A 183 1.17 18.70 5.98
N ALA A 184 2.29 18.06 6.35
CA ALA A 184 3.30 18.66 7.20
C ALA A 184 4.10 19.72 6.43
N ILE A 185 4.46 19.44 5.18
CA ILE A 185 5.13 20.38 4.27
C ILE A 185 4.25 21.61 4.07
N GLU A 186 2.98 21.43 3.74
CA GLU A 186 2.03 22.52 3.54
C GLU A 186 1.86 23.37 4.81
N ALA A 187 1.75 22.74 5.98
CA ALA A 187 1.62 23.46 7.25
C ALA A 187 2.88 24.22 7.65
N ARG A 188 4.08 23.73 7.25
CA ARG A 188 5.37 24.39 7.59
C ARG A 188 5.67 25.57 6.67
N TRP A 189 5.39 25.45 5.39
CA TRP A 189 5.83 26.41 4.37
C TRP A 189 4.69 27.13 3.64
N GLY A 190 3.43 26.82 3.97
CA GLY A 190 2.26 27.45 3.35
C GLY A 190 2.08 27.10 1.87
N LYS A 191 2.77 26.08 1.38
CA LYS A 191 2.74 25.62 -0.01
C LYS A 191 2.67 24.10 -0.07
N LYS A 192 1.97 23.57 -1.06
CA LYS A 192 1.99 22.14 -1.35
C LYS A 192 3.35 21.73 -1.90
N GLY A 193 3.76 20.49 -1.65
CA GLY A 193 5.06 19.99 -2.08
C GLY A 193 5.29 19.98 -3.60
N ILE A 194 4.23 20.14 -4.41
CA ILE A 194 4.29 20.24 -5.86
C ILE A 194 4.54 21.69 -6.36
N GLU A 195 4.39 22.67 -5.50
CA GLU A 195 4.59 24.12 -5.79
C GLU A 195 5.99 24.58 -5.39
#